data_38b37c91929dcb58ecb36599b684b233
#
_entry.id   38b37c91929dcb58ecb36599b684b233
#
_cell.length_a   1.000
_cell.length_b   1.000
_cell.length_c   1.000
_cell.angle_alpha   90.00
_cell.angle_beta   90.00
_cell.angle_gamma   90.00
#
_symmetry.space_group_name_H-M   'P 1'
#
loop_
_entity.id
_entity.type
_entity.pdbx_description
1 polymer ?
#
loop_
_entity_poly.entity_id
_entity_poly.type
_entity_poly.pdbx_seq_one_letter_code
_entity_poly.pdbx_strand_id
1 'polypeptide(L)'
;MKLSLSIAASWAWGTSLIVGMQIAQQKGLFAWGIWAGANCLTLALFGALTRSGFLSRRVFESKCIKWSAIGIQIFCLIIQLNILNTIALQMGAEPVTAYLFATAIGVIFTLWMYRKGLLMSILTDKYQAIVTGAILLAIIGIGWGTGVPTIQHSESTLSDIAWGVWSACILFAGPIGDIQHYQRAEVAEKTNAFAGAAGFFAIYMGLVLTMSFFEFNFLMNALLILAVICVTSSTIDSIAVALHEIANKRVGTIVALLVCVFWGVFASMGIIDLWSKAGIFRVGFAIAIVIFAMNKRSRPLMEM
;
A
#
# COMPACT_ATOMS: atom_id res chain seq x y z
N MET A 1 -16.47 0.41 -11.98
CA MET A 1 -16.62 0.52 -10.52
C MET A 1 -15.93 -0.61 -9.75
N LYS A 2 -16.22 -1.92 -10.00
CA LYS A 2 -15.62 -3.04 -9.22
C LYS A 2 -14.10 -3.06 -9.23
N LEU A 3 -13.48 -2.86 -10.38
CA LEU A 3 -12.02 -2.88 -10.51
C LEU A 3 -11.35 -1.62 -9.94
N SER A 4 -12.00 -0.45 -10.05
CA SER A 4 -11.50 0.78 -9.43
C SER A 4 -11.42 0.67 -7.90
N LEU A 5 -12.41 0.01 -7.27
CA LEU A 5 -12.37 -0.26 -5.82
C LEU A 5 -11.25 -1.24 -5.45
N SER A 6 -11.03 -2.30 -6.26
CA SER A 6 -9.91 -3.22 -6.00
C SER A 6 -8.55 -2.53 -6.14
N ILE A 7 -8.37 -1.69 -7.16
CA ILE A 7 -7.13 -0.92 -7.34
C ILE A 7 -6.93 0.03 -6.15
N ALA A 8 -7.98 0.75 -5.73
CA ALA A 8 -7.90 1.65 -4.58
C ALA A 8 -7.59 0.90 -3.28
N ALA A 9 -8.23 -0.26 -3.03
CA ALA A 9 -8.01 -1.09 -1.84
C ALA A 9 -6.59 -1.65 -1.80
N SER A 10 -6.08 -2.17 -2.92
CA SER A 10 -4.70 -2.68 -2.98
C SER A 10 -3.64 -1.59 -2.86
N TRP A 11 -4.00 -0.33 -3.12
CA TRP A 11 -3.15 0.83 -2.89
C TRP A 11 -3.31 1.43 -1.50
N ALA A 12 -4.46 1.23 -0.86
CA ALA A 12 -4.74 1.66 0.51
C ALA A 12 -4.02 0.75 1.50
N TRP A 13 -2.72 0.87 1.59
CA TRP A 13 -1.91 0.12 2.54
C TRP A 13 -2.24 0.52 3.98
N GLY A 14 -1.94 -0.35 4.93
CA GLY A 14 -1.99 0.01 6.36
C GLY A 14 -1.14 1.25 6.68
N THR A 15 -0.05 1.49 5.91
CA THR A 15 0.72 2.75 5.97
C THR A 15 -0.13 3.96 5.60
N SER A 16 -1.01 3.86 4.61
CA SER A 16 -1.87 4.99 4.23
C SER A 16 -2.82 5.40 5.35
N LEU A 17 -3.26 4.44 6.16
CA LEU A 17 -4.13 4.70 7.30
C LEU A 17 -3.35 5.25 8.49
N ILE A 18 -2.40 4.48 9.03
CA ILE A 18 -1.68 4.84 10.27
C ILE A 18 -0.70 5.99 10.03
N VAL A 19 0.13 5.89 8.99
CA VAL A 19 1.10 6.93 8.66
C VAL A 19 0.39 8.20 8.20
N GLY A 20 -0.74 8.07 7.49
CA GLY A 20 -1.54 9.24 7.07
C GLY A 20 -2.02 10.09 8.26
N MET A 21 -2.53 9.47 9.32
CA MET A 21 -2.89 10.18 10.56
C MET A 21 -1.67 10.79 11.24
N GLN A 22 -0.59 10.01 11.39
CA GLN A 22 0.65 10.49 12.02
C GLN A 22 1.27 11.68 11.28
N ILE A 23 1.29 11.66 9.96
CA ILE A 23 1.81 12.78 9.16
C ILE A 23 0.97 14.03 9.39
N ALA A 24 -0.36 13.93 9.34
CA ALA A 24 -1.23 15.05 9.59
C ALA A 24 -0.96 15.68 10.96
N GLN A 25 -0.84 14.88 12.00
CA GLN A 25 -0.62 15.32 13.38
C GLN A 25 0.79 15.87 13.64
N GLN A 26 1.83 15.20 13.12
CA GLN A 26 3.22 15.49 13.47
C GLN A 26 3.94 16.42 12.48
N LYS A 27 3.58 16.33 11.19
CA LYS A 27 4.23 17.10 10.11
C LYS A 27 3.35 18.21 9.53
N GLY A 28 2.13 18.30 10.02
CA GLY A 28 1.17 19.34 9.64
C GLY A 28 0.44 19.08 8.32
N LEU A 29 -0.62 19.87 8.12
CA LEU A 29 -1.56 19.67 7.03
C LEU A 29 -0.96 19.91 5.64
N PHE A 30 0.04 20.80 5.52
CA PHE A 30 0.64 21.10 4.23
C PHE A 30 1.51 19.93 3.74
N ALA A 31 2.38 19.38 4.59
CA ALA A 31 3.18 18.19 4.28
C ALA A 31 2.28 16.98 4.01
N TRP A 32 1.21 16.83 4.80
CA TRP A 32 0.17 15.81 4.58
C TRP A 32 -0.49 15.98 3.20
N GLY A 33 -0.85 17.19 2.81
CA GLY A 33 -1.49 17.48 1.52
C GLY A 33 -0.61 17.08 0.32
N ILE A 34 0.70 17.34 0.39
CA ILE A 34 1.66 16.90 -0.64
C ILE A 34 1.67 15.37 -0.73
N TRP A 35 1.81 14.70 0.41
CA TRP A 35 1.86 13.24 0.49
C TRP A 35 0.55 12.59 0.04
N ALA A 36 -0.61 13.06 0.52
CA ALA A 36 -1.92 12.54 0.16
C ALA A 36 -2.28 12.80 -1.31
N GLY A 37 -1.97 14.01 -1.80
CA GLY A 37 -2.15 14.36 -3.21
C GLY A 37 -1.33 13.46 -4.14
N ALA A 38 -0.06 13.20 -3.81
CA ALA A 38 0.78 12.28 -4.55
C ALA A 38 0.21 10.86 -4.55
N ASN A 39 -0.30 10.38 -3.41
CA ASN A 39 -0.97 9.08 -3.30
C ASN A 39 -2.15 8.93 -4.28
N CYS A 40 -2.97 9.99 -4.42
CA CYS A 40 -4.11 9.98 -5.33
C CYS A 40 -3.66 10.07 -6.80
N LEU A 41 -2.76 11.00 -7.10
CA LEU A 41 -2.32 11.27 -8.47
C LEU A 41 -1.53 10.11 -9.08
N THR A 42 -0.78 9.37 -8.27
CA THR A 42 0.06 8.26 -8.75
C THR A 42 -0.75 7.17 -9.46
N LEU A 43 -1.96 6.85 -8.97
CA LEU A 43 -2.84 5.88 -9.62
C LEU A 43 -3.29 6.34 -11.00
N ALA A 44 -3.72 7.60 -11.11
CA ALA A 44 -4.15 8.18 -12.37
C ALA A 44 -2.99 8.24 -13.39
N LEU A 45 -1.80 8.65 -12.94
CA LEU A 45 -0.59 8.71 -13.76
C LEU A 45 -0.19 7.31 -14.25
N PHE A 46 -0.11 6.33 -13.35
CA PHE A 46 0.21 4.94 -13.71
C PHE A 46 -0.79 4.39 -14.73
N GLY A 47 -2.09 4.62 -14.53
CA GLY A 47 -3.13 4.23 -15.48
C GLY A 47 -2.99 4.90 -16.84
N ALA A 48 -2.56 6.16 -16.91
CA ALA A 48 -2.26 6.85 -18.16
C ALA A 48 -1.03 6.25 -18.88
N LEU A 49 0.05 5.97 -18.13
CA LEU A 49 1.28 5.39 -18.66
C LEU A 49 1.07 3.96 -19.20
N THR A 50 0.29 3.14 -18.54
CA THR A 50 -0.04 1.79 -19.02
C THR A 50 -0.98 1.82 -20.21
N ARG A 51 -1.98 2.71 -20.22
CA ARG A 51 -2.90 2.90 -21.35
C ARG A 51 -2.20 3.40 -22.61
N SER A 52 -1.22 4.30 -22.49
CA SER A 52 -0.40 4.78 -23.61
C SER A 52 0.57 3.70 -24.15
N GLY A 53 0.63 2.53 -23.51
CA GLY A 53 1.60 1.49 -23.80
C GLY A 53 3.04 1.86 -23.45
N PHE A 54 3.26 2.97 -22.70
CA PHE A 54 4.61 3.34 -22.23
C PHE A 54 5.12 2.34 -21.20
N LEU A 55 4.27 1.94 -20.26
CA LEU A 55 4.53 0.87 -19.30
C LEU A 55 3.72 -0.36 -19.67
N SER A 56 4.35 -1.53 -19.66
CA SER A 56 3.67 -2.81 -19.82
C SER A 56 4.31 -3.86 -18.91
N ARG A 57 3.58 -4.91 -18.58
CA ARG A 57 4.06 -6.03 -17.77
C ARG A 57 5.30 -6.72 -18.35
N ARG A 58 5.53 -6.59 -19.68
CA ARG A 58 6.70 -7.17 -20.36
C ARG A 58 8.05 -6.67 -19.81
N VAL A 59 8.08 -5.57 -19.03
CA VAL A 59 9.29 -5.11 -18.35
C VAL A 59 9.81 -6.15 -17.34
N PHE A 60 8.92 -6.97 -16.74
CA PHE A 60 9.27 -8.01 -15.79
C PHE A 60 9.79 -9.32 -16.45
N GLU A 61 9.87 -9.40 -17.77
CA GLU A 61 10.51 -10.52 -18.47
C GLU A 61 12.04 -10.49 -18.27
N SER A 62 12.63 -9.31 -18.05
CA SER A 62 14.05 -9.18 -17.72
C SER A 62 14.35 -9.82 -16.37
N LYS A 63 15.36 -10.72 -16.33
CA LYS A 63 15.76 -11.40 -15.08
C LYS A 63 16.12 -10.44 -13.95
N CYS A 64 16.88 -9.36 -14.26
CA CYS A 64 17.27 -8.37 -13.26
C CYS A 64 16.03 -7.66 -12.68
N ILE A 65 15.12 -7.18 -13.53
CA ILE A 65 13.87 -6.52 -13.10
C ILE A 65 13.00 -7.49 -12.30
N LYS A 66 12.92 -8.74 -12.71
CA LYS A 66 12.17 -9.80 -12.01
C LYS A 66 12.67 -10.01 -10.58
N TRP A 67 13.98 -10.17 -10.37
CA TRP A 67 14.54 -10.34 -9.03
C TRP A 67 14.38 -9.10 -8.15
N SER A 68 14.56 -7.91 -8.72
CA SER A 68 14.32 -6.65 -8.00
C SER A 68 12.85 -6.51 -7.59
N ALA A 69 11.91 -6.91 -8.46
CA ALA A 69 10.49 -6.92 -8.14
C ALA A 69 10.16 -7.87 -6.98
N ILE A 70 10.76 -9.07 -6.92
CA ILE A 70 10.62 -9.97 -5.77
C ILE A 70 11.10 -9.29 -4.49
N GLY A 71 12.26 -8.64 -4.53
CA GLY A 71 12.78 -7.87 -3.39
C GLY A 71 11.81 -6.78 -2.91
N ILE A 72 11.20 -6.05 -3.83
CA ILE A 72 10.20 -5.02 -3.49
C ILE A 72 8.96 -5.66 -2.84
N GLN A 73 8.45 -6.78 -3.36
CA GLN A 73 7.30 -7.46 -2.73
C GLN A 73 7.63 -7.95 -1.32
N ILE A 74 8.85 -8.43 -1.09
CA ILE A 74 9.33 -8.82 0.26
C ILE A 74 9.29 -7.62 1.20
N PHE A 75 9.85 -6.46 0.80
CA PHE A 75 9.79 -5.25 1.62
C PHE A 75 8.37 -4.77 1.87
N CYS A 76 7.50 -4.84 0.85
CA CYS A 76 6.08 -4.52 1.02
C CYS A 76 5.42 -5.40 2.09
N LEU A 77 5.68 -6.71 2.06
CA LEU A 77 5.14 -7.64 3.06
C LEU A 77 5.66 -7.34 4.46
N ILE A 78 6.97 -7.10 4.62
CA ILE A 78 7.58 -6.72 5.90
C ILE A 78 6.91 -5.45 6.47
N ILE A 79 6.67 -4.44 5.64
CA ILE A 79 6.00 -3.21 6.07
C ILE A 79 4.58 -3.51 6.59
N GLN A 80 3.81 -4.36 5.92
CA GLN A 80 2.46 -4.71 6.36
C GLN A 80 2.47 -5.48 7.69
N LEU A 81 3.41 -6.40 7.88
CA LEU A 81 3.58 -7.12 9.15
C LEU A 81 4.01 -6.19 10.29
N ASN A 82 4.90 -5.24 10.00
CA ASN A 82 5.32 -4.23 10.98
C ASN A 82 4.15 -3.33 11.42
N ILE A 83 3.24 -2.98 10.51
CA ILE A 83 2.02 -2.20 10.83
C ILE A 83 1.11 -2.98 11.77
N LEU A 84 0.85 -4.26 11.48
CA LEU A 84 0.03 -5.12 12.34
C LEU A 84 0.64 -5.27 13.74
N ASN A 85 1.96 -5.44 13.81
CA ASN A 85 2.70 -5.49 15.06
C ASN A 85 2.59 -4.18 15.84
N THR A 86 2.81 -3.05 15.17
CA THR A 86 2.77 -1.73 15.81
C THR A 86 1.39 -1.42 16.39
N ILE A 87 0.32 -1.70 15.66
CA ILE A 87 -1.03 -1.46 16.18
C ILE A 87 -1.35 -2.37 17.35
N ALA A 88 -0.91 -3.63 17.33
CA ALA A 88 -1.08 -4.54 18.47
C ALA A 88 -0.31 -4.06 19.71
N LEU A 89 0.93 -3.57 19.56
CA LEU A 89 1.70 -2.97 20.64
C LEU A 89 1.04 -1.71 21.20
N GLN A 90 0.50 -0.84 20.36
CA GLN A 90 -0.23 0.36 20.78
C GLN A 90 -1.49 0.03 21.59
N MET A 91 -2.07 -1.16 21.40
CA MET A 91 -3.19 -1.68 22.19
C MET A 91 -2.76 -2.39 23.48
N GLY A 92 -1.49 -2.36 23.81
CA GLY A 92 -0.96 -2.96 25.04
C GLY A 92 -0.65 -4.46 24.92
N ALA A 93 -0.58 -5.02 23.71
CA ALA A 93 -0.13 -6.40 23.56
C ALA A 93 1.37 -6.52 23.90
N GLU A 94 1.73 -7.61 24.56
CA GLU A 94 3.13 -7.96 24.78
C GLU A 94 3.87 -8.14 23.44
N PRO A 95 5.18 -7.80 23.33
CA PRO A 95 5.93 -7.83 22.07
C PRO A 95 5.85 -9.17 21.34
N VAL A 96 5.94 -10.28 22.06
CA VAL A 96 5.83 -11.62 21.46
C VAL A 96 4.42 -11.87 20.91
N THR A 97 3.40 -11.44 21.64
CA THR A 97 1.99 -11.57 21.21
C THR A 97 1.72 -10.73 19.95
N ALA A 98 2.21 -9.50 19.91
CA ALA A 98 2.08 -8.62 18.76
C ALA A 98 2.78 -9.20 17.52
N TYR A 99 3.99 -9.73 17.70
CA TYR A 99 4.72 -10.43 16.64
C TYR A 99 3.96 -11.65 16.11
N LEU A 100 3.48 -12.51 16.99
CA LEU A 100 2.72 -13.71 16.62
C LEU A 100 1.40 -13.36 15.92
N PHE A 101 0.72 -12.32 16.38
CA PHE A 101 -0.48 -11.80 15.73
C PHE A 101 -0.21 -11.37 14.28
N ALA A 102 0.80 -10.53 14.06
CA ALA A 102 1.18 -10.08 12.73
C ALA A 102 1.57 -11.26 11.82
N THR A 103 2.39 -12.17 12.34
CA THR A 103 2.82 -13.39 11.64
C THR A 103 1.61 -14.27 11.26
N ALA A 104 0.69 -14.51 12.19
CA ALA A 104 -0.50 -15.34 11.95
C ALA A 104 -1.37 -14.76 10.82
N ILE A 105 -1.63 -13.45 10.83
CA ILE A 105 -2.37 -12.77 9.76
C ILE A 105 -1.64 -12.94 8.43
N GLY A 106 -0.33 -12.68 8.37
CA GLY A 106 0.48 -12.85 7.17
C GLY A 106 0.42 -14.27 6.58
N VAL A 107 0.58 -15.27 7.45
CA VAL A 107 0.52 -16.69 7.06
C VAL A 107 -0.87 -17.06 6.53
N ILE A 108 -1.94 -16.70 7.26
CA ILE A 108 -3.33 -17.02 6.88
C ILE A 108 -3.64 -16.47 5.49
N PHE A 109 -3.39 -15.19 5.23
CA PHE A 109 -3.69 -14.57 3.94
C PHE A 109 -2.79 -15.08 2.81
N THR A 110 -1.50 -15.35 3.08
CA THR A 110 -0.60 -15.98 2.11
C THR A 110 -1.10 -17.37 1.70
N LEU A 111 -1.48 -18.23 2.65
CA LEU A 111 -2.01 -19.57 2.38
C LEU A 111 -3.39 -19.52 1.71
N TRP A 112 -4.23 -18.57 2.09
CA TRP A 112 -5.52 -18.34 1.44
C TRP A 112 -5.35 -18.07 -0.05
N MET A 113 -4.42 -17.19 -0.43
CA MET A 113 -4.16 -16.83 -1.82
C MET A 113 -3.48 -17.95 -2.62
N TYR A 114 -2.81 -18.90 -1.98
CA TYR A 114 -2.25 -20.06 -2.67
C TYR A 114 -3.27 -20.80 -3.53
N ARG A 115 -4.53 -20.85 -3.12
CA ARG A 115 -5.60 -21.57 -3.85
C ARG A 115 -6.43 -20.66 -4.76
N LYS A 116 -6.49 -19.36 -4.52
CA LYS A 116 -7.51 -18.46 -5.06
C LYS A 116 -7.06 -17.59 -6.23
N GLY A 117 -5.84 -17.03 -6.20
CA GLY A 117 -5.28 -16.23 -7.29
C GLY A 117 -5.89 -14.83 -7.45
N LEU A 118 -5.54 -14.14 -8.56
CA LEU A 118 -5.82 -12.72 -8.79
C LEU A 118 -7.32 -12.35 -8.76
N LEU A 119 -8.18 -13.16 -9.38
CA LEU A 119 -9.61 -12.85 -9.44
C LEU A 119 -10.25 -12.83 -8.05
N MET A 120 -9.79 -13.72 -7.15
CA MET A 120 -10.26 -13.71 -5.77
C MET A 120 -9.70 -12.53 -4.98
N SER A 121 -8.43 -12.16 -5.20
CA SER A 121 -7.87 -10.93 -4.62
C SER A 121 -8.69 -9.70 -5.02
N ILE A 122 -9.03 -9.55 -6.30
CA ILE A 122 -9.90 -8.45 -6.77
C ILE A 122 -11.28 -8.47 -6.08
N LEU A 123 -11.83 -9.65 -5.83
CA LEU A 123 -13.11 -9.79 -5.14
C LEU A 123 -13.02 -9.44 -3.66
N THR A 124 -12.00 -9.95 -2.96
CA THR A 124 -11.76 -9.67 -1.53
C THR A 124 -11.47 -8.19 -1.31
N ASP A 125 -10.63 -7.57 -2.13
CA ASP A 125 -10.33 -6.13 -2.11
C ASP A 125 -11.59 -5.28 -2.10
N LYS A 126 -12.58 -5.63 -2.94
CA LYS A 126 -13.83 -4.89 -3.02
C LYS A 126 -14.58 -4.90 -1.68
N TYR A 127 -14.70 -6.07 -1.04
CA TYR A 127 -15.38 -6.18 0.24
C TYR A 127 -14.59 -5.50 1.35
N GLN A 128 -13.28 -5.67 1.36
CA GLN A 128 -12.39 -5.01 2.31
C GLN A 128 -12.46 -3.48 2.19
N ALA A 129 -12.51 -2.92 0.97
CA ALA A 129 -12.68 -1.49 0.77
C ALA A 129 -14.01 -0.96 1.35
N ILE A 130 -15.12 -1.70 1.12
CA ILE A 130 -16.44 -1.32 1.64
C ILE A 130 -16.45 -1.39 3.16
N VAL A 131 -15.95 -2.49 3.74
CA VAL A 131 -15.89 -2.67 5.19
C VAL A 131 -15.00 -1.63 5.84
N THR A 132 -13.81 -1.37 5.28
CA THR A 132 -12.91 -0.32 5.77
C THR A 132 -13.60 1.04 5.73
N GLY A 133 -14.21 1.41 4.59
CA GLY A 133 -14.94 2.68 4.48
C GLY A 133 -16.05 2.83 5.52
N ALA A 134 -16.83 1.77 5.76
CA ALA A 134 -17.87 1.77 6.78
C ALA A 134 -17.29 1.94 8.21
N ILE A 135 -16.18 1.25 8.51
CA ILE A 135 -15.49 1.38 9.80
C ILE A 135 -14.96 2.80 10.00
N LEU A 136 -14.30 3.40 8.98
CA LEU A 136 -13.78 4.77 9.10
C LEU A 136 -14.92 5.78 9.33
N LEU A 137 -16.04 5.63 8.64
CA LEU A 137 -17.22 6.46 8.87
C LEU A 137 -17.81 6.27 10.28
N ALA A 138 -17.81 5.04 10.80
CA ALA A 138 -18.25 4.76 12.16
C ALA A 138 -17.33 5.43 13.20
N ILE A 139 -16.01 5.37 13.01
CA ILE A 139 -15.04 6.05 13.89
C ILE A 139 -15.30 7.57 13.90
N ILE A 140 -15.49 8.18 12.73
CA ILE A 140 -15.79 9.60 12.58
C ILE A 140 -17.11 9.95 13.26
N GLY A 141 -18.15 9.15 13.04
CA GLY A 141 -19.47 9.33 13.67
C GLY A 141 -19.41 9.25 15.19
N ILE A 142 -18.62 8.32 15.74
CA ILE A 142 -18.36 8.22 17.20
C ILE A 142 -17.60 9.45 17.68
N GLY A 143 -16.53 9.87 16.98
CA GLY A 143 -15.73 11.03 17.35
C GLY A 143 -16.58 12.30 17.48
N TRP A 144 -17.46 12.56 16.53
CA TRP A 144 -18.37 13.72 16.60
C TRP A 144 -19.50 13.54 17.59
N GLY A 145 -20.10 12.35 17.66
CA GLY A 145 -21.25 12.08 18.53
C GLY A 145 -20.94 12.04 20.03
N THR A 146 -19.70 11.66 20.38
CA THR A 146 -19.27 11.58 21.78
C THR A 146 -18.52 12.82 22.26
N GLY A 147 -18.27 13.78 21.37
CA GLY A 147 -17.53 15.01 21.72
C GLY A 147 -16.11 14.74 22.22
N VAL A 148 -15.44 13.70 21.68
CA VAL A 148 -14.05 13.44 22.06
C VAL A 148 -13.15 14.66 21.78
N PRO A 149 -12.10 14.89 22.57
CA PRO A 149 -11.18 15.99 22.35
C PRO A 149 -10.61 15.98 20.94
N THR A 150 -10.36 17.16 20.40
CA THR A 150 -9.73 17.31 19.10
C THR A 150 -8.23 17.54 19.24
N ILE A 151 -7.44 16.86 18.41
CA ILE A 151 -5.99 17.04 18.34
C ILE A 151 -5.69 18.24 17.45
N GLN A 152 -4.87 19.17 17.91
CA GLN A 152 -4.31 20.21 17.07
C GLN A 152 -3.16 19.66 16.23
N HIS A 153 -3.19 19.96 14.93
CA HIS A 153 -2.09 19.57 14.03
C HIS A 153 -0.93 20.55 14.16
N SER A 154 0.28 20.01 14.08
CA SER A 154 1.50 20.81 14.03
C SER A 154 1.52 21.68 12.76
N GLU A 155 2.18 22.83 12.82
CA GLU A 155 2.52 23.58 11.63
C GLU A 155 3.63 22.87 10.85
N SER A 156 3.52 22.85 9.52
CA SER A 156 4.54 22.21 8.69
C SER A 156 5.79 23.08 8.62
N THR A 157 6.92 22.54 9.03
CA THR A 157 8.22 23.15 8.84
C THR A 157 8.74 22.95 7.41
N LEU A 158 9.80 23.66 7.01
CA LEU A 158 10.44 23.44 5.71
C LEU A 158 10.95 22.02 5.55
N SER A 159 11.47 21.41 6.63
CA SER A 159 11.91 19.99 6.62
C SER A 159 10.75 19.02 6.41
N ASP A 160 9.56 19.31 6.94
CA ASP A 160 8.37 18.49 6.75
C ASP A 160 7.85 18.59 5.31
N ILE A 161 7.92 19.78 4.73
CA ILE A 161 7.59 20.00 3.32
C ILE A 161 8.58 19.23 2.42
N ALA A 162 9.88 19.30 2.68
CA ALA A 162 10.90 18.56 1.94
C ALA A 162 10.69 17.04 2.06
N TRP A 163 10.32 16.56 3.26
CA TRP A 163 9.93 15.17 3.47
C TRP A 163 8.66 14.80 2.66
N GLY A 164 7.66 15.67 2.62
CA GLY A 164 6.46 15.49 1.80
C GLY A 164 6.78 15.34 0.31
N VAL A 165 7.66 16.19 -0.22
CA VAL A 165 8.12 16.11 -1.62
C VAL A 165 8.90 14.82 -1.90
N TRP A 166 9.83 14.43 -1.01
CA TRP A 166 10.53 13.16 -1.13
C TRP A 166 9.58 11.96 -1.12
N SER A 167 8.60 12.00 -0.21
CA SER A 167 7.57 10.99 -0.10
C SER A 167 6.72 10.90 -1.37
N ALA A 168 6.42 12.02 -2.03
CA ALA A 168 5.74 12.04 -3.31
C ALA A 168 6.55 11.29 -4.39
N CYS A 169 7.87 11.47 -4.44
CA CYS A 169 8.74 10.70 -5.36
C CYS A 169 8.63 9.18 -5.11
N ILE A 170 8.64 8.75 -3.84
CA ILE A 170 8.47 7.34 -3.47
C ILE A 170 7.10 6.81 -3.93
N LEU A 171 6.05 7.60 -3.76
CA LEU A 171 4.69 7.22 -4.12
C LEU A 171 4.52 7.11 -5.64
N PHE A 172 5.07 8.05 -6.42
CA PHE A 172 5.05 7.95 -7.88
C PHE A 172 5.85 6.76 -8.41
N ALA A 173 6.92 6.37 -7.74
CA ALA A 173 7.69 5.18 -8.06
C ALA A 173 6.96 3.87 -7.69
N GLY A 174 6.06 3.91 -6.71
CA GLY A 174 5.39 2.76 -6.15
C GLY A 174 4.75 1.84 -7.20
N PRO A 175 3.73 2.27 -7.96
CA PRO A 175 3.05 1.39 -8.92
C PRO A 175 3.95 1.00 -10.10
N ILE A 176 4.96 1.81 -10.45
CA ILE A 176 5.89 1.50 -11.54
C ILE A 176 6.73 0.27 -11.20
N GLY A 177 7.13 0.12 -9.93
CA GLY A 177 7.93 -1.01 -9.46
C GLY A 177 7.11 -2.19 -8.96
N ASP A 178 5.79 -2.09 -8.92
CA ASP A 178 4.93 -3.07 -8.28
C ASP A 178 4.06 -3.83 -9.29
N ILE A 179 4.39 -5.10 -9.53
CA ILE A 179 3.72 -5.95 -10.53
C ILE A 179 2.20 -6.12 -10.26
N GLN A 180 1.74 -6.01 -9.02
CA GLN A 180 0.31 -6.14 -8.70
C GLN A 180 -0.54 -5.09 -9.44
N HIS A 181 0.01 -3.91 -9.70
CA HIS A 181 -0.68 -2.86 -10.45
C HIS A 181 -0.71 -3.16 -11.96
N TYR A 182 0.34 -3.79 -12.51
CA TYR A 182 0.33 -4.26 -13.91
C TYR A 182 -0.66 -5.38 -14.12
N GLN A 183 -0.79 -6.32 -13.17
CA GLN A 183 -1.82 -7.37 -13.22
C GLN A 183 -3.23 -6.76 -13.30
N ARG A 184 -3.50 -5.74 -12.50
CA ARG A 184 -4.79 -5.03 -12.54
C ARG A 184 -4.95 -4.16 -13.79
N ALA A 185 -3.87 -3.61 -14.33
CA ALA A 185 -3.89 -2.86 -15.59
C ALA A 185 -4.27 -3.75 -16.78
N GLU A 186 -3.81 -5.00 -16.82
CA GLU A 186 -4.21 -5.97 -17.85
C GLU A 186 -5.71 -6.31 -17.75
N VAL A 187 -6.24 -6.51 -16.54
CA VAL A 187 -7.68 -6.74 -16.33
C VAL A 187 -8.51 -5.49 -16.61
N ALA A 188 -7.93 -4.30 -16.37
CA ALA A 188 -8.60 -3.03 -16.67
C ALA A 188 -8.72 -2.73 -18.14
N GLU A 189 -7.86 -3.31 -18.96
CA GLU A 189 -7.74 -3.05 -20.41
C GLU A 189 -7.73 -1.53 -20.69
N LYS A 190 -8.71 -1.04 -21.49
CA LYS A 190 -8.83 0.37 -21.87
C LYS A 190 -9.74 1.19 -20.93
N THR A 191 -10.16 0.64 -19.80
CA THR A 191 -11.07 1.34 -18.88
C THR A 191 -10.38 2.44 -18.09
N ASN A 192 -11.17 3.41 -17.59
CA ASN A 192 -10.68 4.45 -16.67
C ASN A 192 -10.58 3.96 -15.22
N ALA A 193 -10.32 2.66 -15.01
CA ALA A 193 -10.34 2.05 -13.69
C ALA A 193 -9.35 2.70 -12.71
N PHE A 194 -8.16 3.06 -13.17
CA PHE A 194 -7.15 3.75 -12.35
C PHE A 194 -7.54 5.19 -12.00
N ALA A 195 -8.17 5.93 -12.92
CA ALA A 195 -8.70 7.26 -12.60
C ALA A 195 -9.84 7.17 -11.59
N GLY A 196 -10.75 6.19 -11.75
CA GLY A 196 -11.77 5.90 -10.75
C GLY A 196 -11.19 5.48 -9.40
N ALA A 197 -10.10 4.71 -9.39
CA ALA A 197 -9.39 4.33 -8.17
C ALA A 197 -8.77 5.53 -7.46
N ALA A 198 -8.19 6.49 -8.20
CA ALA A 198 -7.67 7.74 -7.64
C ALA A 198 -8.77 8.53 -6.93
N GLY A 199 -9.98 8.60 -7.51
CA GLY A 199 -11.15 9.24 -6.86
C GLY A 199 -11.58 8.53 -5.58
N PHE A 200 -11.70 7.21 -5.58
CA PHE A 200 -12.01 6.44 -4.36
C PHE A 200 -10.92 6.60 -3.29
N PHE A 201 -9.66 6.62 -3.71
CA PHE A 201 -8.55 6.80 -2.79
C PHE A 201 -8.51 8.21 -2.20
N ALA A 202 -8.91 9.24 -2.96
CA ALA A 202 -9.04 10.60 -2.45
C ALA A 202 -10.12 10.70 -1.34
N ILE A 203 -11.26 10.02 -1.51
CA ILE A 203 -12.29 9.91 -0.46
C ILE A 203 -11.70 9.21 0.79
N TYR A 204 -11.00 8.10 0.61
CA TYR A 204 -10.33 7.39 1.69
C TYR A 204 -9.35 8.28 2.45
N MET A 205 -8.51 9.05 1.75
CA MET A 205 -7.59 9.98 2.37
C MET A 205 -8.30 11.12 3.12
N GLY A 206 -9.43 11.60 2.61
CA GLY A 206 -10.29 12.55 3.33
C GLY A 206 -10.81 12.00 4.66
N LEU A 207 -11.22 10.72 4.69
CA LEU A 207 -11.64 10.06 5.94
C LEU A 207 -10.47 9.91 6.91
N VAL A 208 -9.28 9.52 6.42
CA VAL A 208 -8.05 9.42 7.23
C VAL A 208 -7.68 10.77 7.85
N LEU A 209 -7.76 11.86 7.06
CA LEU A 209 -7.52 13.20 7.57
C LEU A 209 -8.54 13.57 8.66
N THR A 210 -9.82 13.33 8.43
CA THR A 210 -10.86 13.64 9.42
C THR A 210 -10.62 12.90 10.72
N MET A 211 -10.22 11.63 10.65
CA MET A 211 -9.89 10.84 11.84
C MET A 211 -8.68 11.38 12.61
N SER A 212 -7.72 12.01 11.94
CA SER A 212 -6.51 12.54 12.59
C SER A 212 -6.79 13.70 13.54
N PHE A 213 -8.00 14.28 13.52
CA PHE A 213 -8.41 15.34 14.43
C PHE A 213 -8.93 14.83 15.78
N PHE A 214 -9.19 13.51 15.95
CA PHE A 214 -9.78 12.98 17.16
C PHE A 214 -8.76 12.30 18.09
N GLU A 215 -8.94 12.45 19.40
CA GLU A 215 -8.36 11.55 20.38
C GLU A 215 -9.20 10.27 20.44
N PHE A 216 -8.55 9.12 20.23
CA PHE A 216 -9.26 7.86 20.10
C PHE A 216 -9.59 7.27 21.48
N ASN A 217 -10.87 7.02 21.73
CA ASN A 217 -11.32 6.22 22.87
C ASN A 217 -11.16 4.70 22.57
N PHE A 218 -11.49 3.86 23.55
CA PHE A 218 -11.36 2.40 23.42
C PHE A 218 -12.11 1.82 22.20
N LEU A 219 -13.35 2.27 21.97
CA LEU A 219 -14.16 1.76 20.85
C LEU A 219 -13.59 2.18 19.51
N MET A 220 -13.16 3.42 19.38
CA MET A 220 -12.52 3.94 18.16
C MET A 220 -11.21 3.18 17.86
N ASN A 221 -10.41 2.89 18.88
CA ASN A 221 -9.20 2.09 18.75
C ASN A 221 -9.52 0.65 18.31
N ALA A 222 -10.52 0.01 18.87
CA ALA A 222 -10.94 -1.33 18.46
C ALA A 222 -11.39 -1.37 16.97
N LEU A 223 -12.15 -0.37 16.54
CA LEU A 223 -12.54 -0.22 15.15
C LEU A 223 -11.35 0.07 14.24
N LEU A 224 -10.39 0.88 14.69
CA LEU A 224 -9.16 1.16 13.94
C LEU A 224 -8.36 -0.12 13.68
N ILE A 225 -8.24 -1.02 14.67
CA ILE A 225 -7.59 -2.33 14.47
C ILE A 225 -8.27 -3.11 13.37
N LEU A 226 -9.61 -3.19 13.39
CA LEU A 226 -10.36 -3.89 12.35
C LEU A 226 -10.12 -3.27 10.97
N ALA A 227 -10.09 -1.93 10.86
CA ALA A 227 -9.75 -1.24 9.61
C ALA A 227 -8.34 -1.59 9.16
N VAL A 228 -7.35 -1.56 10.07
CA VAL A 228 -5.95 -1.91 9.76
C VAL A 228 -5.84 -3.36 9.29
N ILE A 229 -6.51 -4.31 9.95
CA ILE A 229 -6.52 -5.71 9.50
C ILE A 229 -7.10 -5.83 8.10
N CYS A 230 -8.23 -5.17 7.82
CA CYS A 230 -8.86 -5.20 6.49
C CYS A 230 -7.92 -4.66 5.41
N VAL A 231 -7.34 -3.48 5.61
CA VAL A 231 -6.46 -2.83 4.63
C VAL A 231 -5.17 -3.63 4.43
N THR A 232 -4.56 -4.08 5.53
CA THR A 232 -3.29 -4.82 5.51
C THR A 232 -3.47 -6.19 4.87
N SER A 233 -4.55 -6.89 5.17
CA SER A 233 -4.84 -8.20 4.56
C SER A 233 -5.08 -8.11 3.05
N SER A 234 -5.76 -7.05 2.56
CA SER A 234 -5.90 -6.76 1.12
C SER A 234 -4.55 -6.59 0.43
N THR A 235 -3.61 -5.93 1.11
CA THR A 235 -2.27 -5.74 0.56
C THR A 235 -1.45 -7.03 0.60
N ILE A 236 -1.52 -7.80 1.69
CA ILE A 236 -0.81 -9.09 1.83
C ILE A 236 -1.28 -10.07 0.75
N ASP A 237 -2.58 -10.19 0.51
CA ASP A 237 -3.11 -11.10 -0.49
C ASP A 237 -2.66 -10.71 -1.91
N SER A 238 -2.63 -9.41 -2.20
CA SER A 238 -2.14 -8.86 -3.47
C SER A 238 -0.64 -9.13 -3.66
N ILE A 239 0.18 -8.98 -2.61
CA ILE A 239 1.61 -9.29 -2.61
C ILE A 239 1.84 -10.78 -2.85
N ALA A 240 1.07 -11.65 -2.19
CA ALA A 240 1.16 -13.10 -2.38
C ALA A 240 0.88 -13.49 -3.84
N VAL A 241 -0.18 -12.93 -4.45
CA VAL A 241 -0.50 -13.14 -5.86
C VAL A 241 0.61 -12.63 -6.78
N ALA A 242 1.19 -11.47 -6.48
CA ALA A 242 2.30 -10.89 -7.24
C ALA A 242 3.55 -11.81 -7.19
N LEU A 243 3.90 -12.33 -6.00
CA LEU A 243 5.01 -13.28 -5.83
C LEU A 243 4.75 -14.60 -6.57
N HIS A 244 3.51 -15.11 -6.57
CA HIS A 244 3.14 -16.30 -7.33
C HIS A 244 3.42 -16.17 -8.82
N GLU A 245 3.21 -14.98 -9.34
CA GLU A 245 3.40 -14.71 -10.75
C GLU A 245 4.87 -14.51 -11.12
N ILE A 246 5.61 -13.76 -10.30
CA ILE A 246 7.01 -13.47 -10.58
C ILE A 246 7.87 -14.73 -10.40
N ALA A 247 7.68 -15.47 -9.29
CA ALA A 247 8.57 -16.55 -8.87
C ALA A 247 8.01 -17.97 -9.11
N ASN A 248 6.86 -18.11 -9.69
CA ASN A 248 5.91 -19.21 -9.72
C ASN A 248 5.20 -19.45 -8.36
N LYS A 249 4.07 -20.16 -8.42
CA LYS A 249 3.13 -20.29 -7.31
C LYS A 249 3.75 -20.91 -6.05
N ARG A 250 4.53 -22.01 -6.19
CA ARG A 250 5.15 -22.70 -5.05
C ARG A 250 6.26 -21.85 -4.42
N VAL A 251 7.18 -21.36 -5.24
CA VAL A 251 8.32 -20.56 -4.77
C VAL A 251 7.82 -19.24 -4.17
N GLY A 252 6.88 -18.54 -4.81
CA GLY A 252 6.30 -17.31 -4.30
C GLY A 252 5.63 -17.49 -2.94
N THR A 253 4.89 -18.59 -2.73
CA THR A 253 4.31 -18.92 -1.43
C THR A 253 5.38 -19.20 -0.37
N ILE A 254 6.40 -19.98 -0.70
CA ILE A 254 7.50 -20.28 0.23
C ILE A 254 8.21 -18.99 0.64
N VAL A 255 8.52 -18.11 -0.32
CA VAL A 255 9.15 -16.80 -0.05
C VAL A 255 8.26 -15.98 0.89
N ALA A 256 6.97 -15.85 0.60
CA ALA A 256 6.05 -15.09 1.45
C ALA A 256 5.96 -15.67 2.87
N LEU A 257 5.87 -17.00 3.02
CA LEU A 257 5.84 -17.66 4.34
C LEU A 257 7.14 -17.47 5.12
N LEU A 258 8.31 -17.58 4.46
CA LEU A 258 9.59 -17.29 5.10
C LEU A 258 9.67 -15.85 5.57
N VAL A 259 9.19 -14.90 4.78
CA VAL A 259 9.11 -13.49 5.20
C VAL A 259 8.20 -13.36 6.41
N CYS A 260 7.01 -13.99 6.41
CA CYS A 260 6.09 -13.95 7.55
C CYS A 260 6.69 -14.52 8.84
N VAL A 261 7.66 -15.44 8.75
CA VAL A 261 8.32 -16.02 9.93
C VAL A 261 9.55 -15.22 10.37
N PHE A 262 10.32 -14.65 9.42
CA PHE A 262 11.61 -14.03 9.73
C PHE A 262 11.62 -12.49 9.72
N TRP A 263 10.48 -11.82 9.48
CA TRP A 263 10.40 -10.37 9.44
C TRP A 263 10.77 -9.66 10.76
N GLY A 264 10.80 -10.41 11.87
CA GLY A 264 11.03 -9.88 13.23
C GLY A 264 12.29 -9.04 13.39
N VAL A 265 13.31 -9.23 12.55
CA VAL A 265 14.51 -8.38 12.53
C VAL A 265 14.21 -6.92 12.22
N PHE A 266 13.05 -6.63 11.64
CA PHE A 266 12.57 -5.29 11.32
C PHE A 266 11.51 -4.78 12.31
N ALA A 267 11.08 -5.60 13.28
CA ALA A 267 9.97 -5.28 14.18
C ALA A 267 10.23 -4.05 15.07
N SER A 268 11.50 -3.75 15.36
CA SER A 268 11.90 -2.57 16.15
C SER A 268 12.01 -1.29 15.32
N MET A 269 11.90 -1.36 13.99
CA MET A 269 11.99 -0.18 13.13
C MET A 269 10.65 0.57 13.10
N GLY A 270 10.68 1.89 13.22
CA GLY A 270 9.49 2.72 13.02
C GLY A 270 8.94 2.57 11.59
N ILE A 271 7.62 2.60 11.46
CA ILE A 271 6.92 2.38 10.17
C ILE A 271 7.38 3.40 9.12
N ILE A 272 7.48 4.69 9.50
CA ILE A 272 7.90 5.77 8.59
C ILE A 272 9.34 5.55 8.13
N ASP A 273 10.25 5.16 9.03
CA ASP A 273 11.65 4.90 8.71
C ASP A 273 11.80 3.69 7.78
N LEU A 274 11.14 2.59 8.09
CA LEU A 274 11.14 1.38 7.25
C LEU A 274 10.56 1.67 5.85
N TRP A 275 9.43 2.40 5.80
CA TRP A 275 8.79 2.79 4.54
C TRP A 275 9.69 3.72 3.71
N SER A 276 10.35 4.69 4.35
CA SER A 276 11.26 5.64 3.68
C SER A 276 12.49 4.94 3.13
N LYS A 277 13.09 4.01 3.87
CA LYS A 277 14.24 3.21 3.42
C LYS A 277 13.86 2.28 2.25
N ALA A 278 12.75 1.58 2.34
CA ALA A 278 12.21 0.79 1.23
C ALA A 278 11.91 1.67 0.00
N GLY A 279 11.51 2.92 0.23
CA GLY A 279 11.23 3.90 -0.82
C GLY A 279 12.43 4.23 -1.69
N ILE A 280 13.65 4.28 -1.14
CA ILE A 280 14.88 4.50 -1.91
C ILE A 280 15.03 3.41 -2.98
N PHE A 281 14.86 2.14 -2.61
CA PHE A 281 14.92 1.02 -3.56
C PHE A 281 13.81 1.11 -4.61
N ARG A 282 12.60 1.52 -4.22
CA ARG A 282 11.48 1.70 -5.16
C ARG A 282 11.76 2.77 -6.19
N VAL A 283 12.29 3.92 -5.78
CA VAL A 283 12.64 5.02 -6.69
C VAL A 283 13.73 4.57 -7.67
N GLY A 284 14.81 3.97 -7.20
CA GLY A 284 15.88 3.44 -8.07
C GLY A 284 15.35 2.39 -9.04
N PHE A 285 14.49 1.50 -8.58
CA PHE A 285 13.90 0.46 -9.41
C PHE A 285 12.92 1.02 -10.46
N ALA A 286 12.08 2.00 -10.09
CA ALA A 286 11.19 2.66 -11.02
C ALA A 286 11.95 3.39 -12.13
N ILE A 287 13.05 4.06 -11.80
CA ILE A 287 13.96 4.70 -12.77
C ILE A 287 14.50 3.64 -13.75
N ALA A 288 14.98 2.50 -13.24
CA ALA A 288 15.47 1.41 -14.09
C ALA A 288 14.40 0.87 -15.05
N ILE A 289 13.15 0.71 -14.57
CA ILE A 289 12.01 0.31 -15.43
C ILE A 289 11.73 1.34 -16.51
N VAL A 290 11.71 2.63 -16.15
CA VAL A 290 11.44 3.72 -17.13
C VAL A 290 12.53 3.74 -18.21
N ILE A 291 13.81 3.68 -17.81
CA ILE A 291 14.94 3.61 -18.77
C ILE A 291 14.81 2.39 -19.68
N PHE A 292 14.48 1.22 -19.13
CA PHE A 292 14.27 -0.01 -19.91
C PHE A 292 13.13 0.15 -20.91
N ALA A 293 12.00 0.75 -20.49
CA ALA A 293 10.85 1.00 -21.34
C ALA A 293 11.19 1.97 -22.49
N MET A 294 11.97 3.03 -22.21
CA MET A 294 12.46 3.98 -23.21
C MET A 294 13.36 3.30 -24.25
N ASN A 295 14.34 2.51 -23.80
CA ASN A 295 15.29 1.81 -24.67
C ASN A 295 14.59 0.77 -25.56
N LYS A 296 13.51 0.14 -25.10
CA LYS A 296 12.75 -0.83 -25.89
C LYS A 296 11.92 -0.14 -27.00
N ARG A 297 11.48 1.10 -26.80
CA ARG A 297 10.79 1.91 -27.80
C ARG A 297 11.73 2.48 -28.87
N SER A 298 12.98 2.76 -28.53
CA SER A 298 13.97 3.33 -29.45
C SER A 298 14.60 2.29 -30.39
N ARG A 299 14.34 0.99 -30.20
CA ARG A 299 14.74 -0.04 -31.16
C ARG A 299 13.67 -0.12 -32.27
N PRO A 300 13.95 0.29 -33.50
CA PRO A 300 13.00 0.17 -34.59
C PRO A 300 12.67 -1.30 -34.87
N LEU A 301 11.46 -1.52 -35.43
CA LEU A 301 10.87 -2.81 -35.82
C LEU A 301 11.70 -3.57 -36.90
N MET A 302 13.01 -3.62 -36.79
CA MET A 302 13.89 -4.23 -37.78
C MET A 302 14.20 -5.72 -37.53
N GLU A 303 13.59 -6.33 -36.48
CA GLU A 303 13.78 -7.75 -36.18
C GLU A 303 12.47 -8.42 -35.78
N MET A 304 11.45 -8.37 -36.64
CA MET A 304 10.34 -9.33 -36.61
C MET A 304 10.11 -9.94 -37.98
#